data_444dd031aa78736d66e167b433156900
#
_entry.id   444dd031aa78736d66e167b433156900
#
_cell.length_a   1.000
_cell.length_b   1.000
_cell.length_c   1.000
_cell.angle_alpha   90.00
_cell.angle_beta   90.00
_cell.angle_gamma   90.00
#
_symmetry.space_group_name_H-M   'P 1'
#
loop_
_entity.id
_entity.type
_entity.pdbx_description
1 polymer ?
#
loop_
_entity_poly.entity_id
_entity_poly.type
_entity_poly.pdbx_seq_one_letter_code
_entity_poly.pdbx_strand_id
1 'polypeptide(L)'
;MQAFEQWKATRQQDMLAPQGDASLIAMHAIKEAMIVPEVPGTWTPTTDAPGLTVRATAADGLKINGQLVDGSYDVIADMTVVEAADGRTMMATNQPESNHLLAVWDTSCEARKNYVAIDTYMYNEAAVFEGQLVQHAEQTFSFTHTSDQAGTREHASIGEIVVDIAGETYRLRPFAAGAYSIIVFRDSTSGADTYGTGRMLVIEPDVAGHVKLDFNYAFLPPCAFSPHFNCPMPPFSNRLKTAISAGEKNVLWQSVK
;
A
#
# COMPACT_ATOMS: atom_id res chain seq x y z
N MET A 1 11.67 22.40 3.87
CA MET A 1 11.90 21.81 5.21
C MET A 1 10.60 21.64 6.01
N GLN A 2 9.79 22.67 6.23
CA GLN A 2 8.53 22.58 6.98
C GLN A 2 7.53 21.56 6.38
N ALA A 3 7.35 21.55 5.05
CA ALA A 3 6.47 20.59 4.36
C ALA A 3 6.93 19.13 4.54
N PHE A 4 8.23 18.89 4.53
CA PHE A 4 8.80 17.56 4.75
C PHE A 4 8.57 17.05 6.18
N GLU A 5 8.76 17.90 7.20
CA GLU A 5 8.47 17.52 8.60
C GLU A 5 6.97 17.26 8.80
N GLN A 6 6.10 18.05 8.16
CA GLN A 6 4.66 17.80 8.19
C GLN A 6 4.30 16.48 7.53
N TRP A 7 4.89 16.17 6.37
CA TRP A 7 4.69 14.88 5.70
C TRP A 7 5.10 13.70 6.58
N LYS A 8 6.26 13.76 7.22
CA LYS A 8 6.70 12.73 8.17
C LYS A 8 5.71 12.54 9.30
N ALA A 9 5.22 13.63 9.88
CA ALA A 9 4.23 13.58 10.97
C ALA A 9 2.92 12.93 10.50
N THR A 10 2.43 13.28 9.30
CA THR A 10 1.25 12.68 8.67
C THR A 10 1.45 11.19 8.45
N ARG A 11 2.60 10.78 7.88
CA ARG A 11 2.92 9.35 7.70
C ARG A 11 2.86 8.56 9.01
N GLN A 12 3.42 9.09 10.12
CA GLN A 12 3.36 8.46 11.43
C GLN A 12 1.90 8.28 11.92
N GLN A 13 1.05 9.29 11.70
CA GLN A 13 -0.36 9.25 12.10
C GLN A 13 -1.14 8.24 11.26
N ASP A 14 -0.93 8.22 9.95
CA ASP A 14 -1.62 7.32 9.01
C ASP A 14 -1.35 5.85 9.34
N MET A 15 -0.11 5.51 9.70
CA MET A 15 0.26 4.13 10.09
C MET A 15 -0.48 3.65 11.34
N LEU A 16 -0.84 4.56 12.23
CA LEU A 16 -1.55 4.30 13.49
C LEU A 16 -3.06 4.58 13.41
N ALA A 17 -3.58 4.97 12.27
CA ALA A 17 -5.02 5.11 12.06
C ALA A 17 -5.74 3.75 12.29
N PRO A 18 -7.06 3.74 12.55
CA PRO A 18 -7.81 2.50 12.71
C PRO A 18 -7.64 1.51 11.55
N GLN A 19 -7.61 2.00 10.30
CA GLN A 19 -7.30 1.24 9.09
C GLN A 19 -5.86 1.48 8.59
N GLY A 20 -4.94 1.89 9.48
CA GLY A 20 -3.53 2.08 9.15
C GLY A 20 -2.80 0.76 8.94
N ASP A 21 -1.72 0.81 8.17
CA ASP A 21 -0.97 -0.38 7.75
C ASP A 21 -0.47 -1.23 8.91
N ALA A 22 -0.08 -0.59 10.04
CA ALA A 22 0.39 -1.28 11.23
C ALA A 22 -0.72 -2.04 12.00
N SER A 23 -1.99 -1.77 11.67
CA SER A 23 -3.15 -2.42 12.32
C SER A 23 -3.74 -3.56 11.51
N LEU A 24 -3.29 -3.79 10.25
CA LEU A 24 -3.80 -4.89 9.41
C LEU A 24 -3.37 -6.24 9.97
N ILE A 25 -4.35 -7.09 10.31
CA ILE A 25 -4.14 -8.43 10.89
C ILE A 25 -4.50 -9.58 9.96
N ALA A 26 -5.30 -9.32 8.92
CA ALA A 26 -5.66 -10.32 7.92
C ALA A 26 -6.12 -9.67 6.61
N MET A 27 -5.91 -10.40 5.51
CA MET A 27 -6.47 -10.10 4.19
C MET A 27 -6.88 -11.41 3.51
N HIS A 28 -8.17 -11.56 3.26
CA HIS A 28 -8.74 -12.79 2.70
C HIS A 28 -9.30 -12.53 1.29
N ALA A 29 -8.93 -13.38 0.34
CA ALA A 29 -9.58 -13.39 -0.97
C ALA A 29 -10.89 -14.21 -0.87
N ILE A 30 -12.01 -13.51 -0.96
CA ILE A 30 -13.37 -14.11 -0.85
C ILE A 30 -13.82 -14.51 -2.27
N LYS A 31 -13.75 -15.80 -2.56
CA LYS A 31 -14.11 -16.35 -3.89
C LYS A 31 -15.53 -16.94 -3.91
N GLU A 32 -16.03 -17.33 -2.76
CA GLU A 32 -17.36 -17.87 -2.51
C GLU A 32 -17.81 -17.52 -1.10
N ALA A 33 -18.99 -17.90 -0.69
CA ALA A 33 -19.45 -17.67 0.67
C ALA A 33 -18.53 -18.37 1.68
N MET A 34 -17.91 -17.58 2.57
CA MET A 34 -16.99 -18.12 3.58
C MET A 34 -17.10 -17.36 4.92
N ILE A 35 -16.70 -18.05 5.96
CA ILE A 35 -16.50 -17.49 7.31
C ILE A 35 -14.99 -17.36 7.51
N VAL A 36 -14.56 -16.21 8.01
CA VAL A 36 -13.15 -15.96 8.32
C VAL A 36 -12.95 -15.97 9.84
N PRO A 37 -11.79 -16.44 10.34
CA PRO A 37 -11.57 -16.64 11.77
C PRO A 37 -11.62 -15.35 12.60
N GLU A 38 -11.22 -14.23 11.99
CA GLU A 38 -10.99 -12.98 12.69
C GLU A 38 -12.28 -12.23 13.01
N VAL A 39 -13.35 -12.45 12.23
CA VAL A 39 -14.59 -11.66 12.33
C VAL A 39 -15.83 -12.49 12.08
N PRO A 40 -16.97 -12.19 12.76
CA PRO A 40 -18.21 -12.91 12.57
C PRO A 40 -18.85 -12.61 11.21
N GLY A 41 -19.90 -13.39 10.89
CA GLY A 41 -20.68 -13.28 9.66
C GLY A 41 -20.15 -14.17 8.54
N THR A 42 -20.97 -14.28 7.51
CA THR A 42 -20.61 -14.97 6.26
C THR A 42 -20.37 -13.91 5.19
N TRP A 43 -19.21 -13.97 4.57
CA TRP A 43 -18.78 -13.02 3.57
C TRP A 43 -18.85 -13.66 2.18
N THR A 44 -19.43 -12.94 1.22
CA THR A 44 -19.67 -13.43 -0.13
C THR A 44 -19.24 -12.36 -1.14
N PRO A 45 -18.59 -12.72 -2.26
CA PRO A 45 -18.30 -11.72 -3.31
C PRO A 45 -19.58 -11.15 -3.89
N THR A 46 -19.59 -9.85 -4.18
CA THR A 46 -20.66 -9.22 -4.96
C THR A 46 -20.55 -9.61 -6.44
N THR A 47 -21.65 -9.57 -7.20
CA THR A 47 -21.68 -9.98 -8.61
C THR A 47 -21.43 -8.82 -9.58
N ASP A 48 -21.89 -7.62 -9.24
CA ASP A 48 -22.01 -6.52 -10.20
C ASP A 48 -20.95 -5.42 -10.04
N ALA A 49 -20.23 -5.42 -8.92
CA ALA A 49 -19.23 -4.40 -8.61
C ALA A 49 -18.16 -4.98 -7.66
N PRO A 50 -16.96 -4.36 -7.55
CA PRO A 50 -16.00 -4.70 -6.52
C PRO A 50 -16.59 -4.51 -5.12
N GLY A 51 -16.45 -5.51 -4.26
CA GLY A 51 -16.97 -5.47 -2.90
C GLY A 51 -17.37 -6.84 -2.37
N LEU A 52 -18.03 -6.84 -1.23
CA LEU A 52 -18.50 -8.04 -0.56
C LEU A 52 -19.93 -7.82 -0.04
N THR A 53 -20.69 -8.89 0.14
CA THR A 53 -21.91 -8.90 0.95
C THR A 53 -21.57 -9.60 2.26
N VAL A 54 -21.87 -8.97 3.40
CA VAL A 54 -21.85 -9.61 4.71
C VAL A 54 -23.25 -10.02 5.11
N ARG A 55 -23.40 -11.28 5.56
CA ARG A 55 -24.60 -11.79 6.20
C ARG A 55 -24.30 -12.11 7.66
N ALA A 56 -25.02 -11.45 8.57
CA ALA A 56 -24.86 -11.61 10.00
C ALA A 56 -26.20 -11.43 10.71
N THR A 57 -26.24 -11.75 12.00
CA THR A 57 -27.38 -11.49 12.91
C THR A 57 -27.03 -10.34 13.85
N ALA A 58 -28.00 -9.72 14.47
CA ALA A 58 -27.78 -8.69 15.47
C ALA A 58 -26.90 -9.18 16.64
N ALA A 59 -26.92 -10.49 16.94
CA ALA A 59 -26.10 -11.09 17.99
C ALA A 59 -24.59 -11.13 17.64
N ASP A 60 -24.24 -11.05 16.36
CA ASP A 60 -22.85 -11.00 15.88
C ASP A 60 -22.18 -9.66 16.18
N GLY A 61 -22.96 -8.63 16.49
CA GLY A 61 -22.47 -7.33 16.93
C GLY A 61 -21.79 -6.47 15.87
N LEU A 62 -21.92 -6.84 14.58
CA LEU A 62 -21.40 -6.03 13.49
C LEU A 62 -22.22 -4.78 13.28
N LYS A 63 -21.56 -3.69 12.92
CA LYS A 63 -22.19 -2.40 12.60
C LYS A 63 -21.67 -1.86 11.28
N ILE A 64 -22.58 -1.22 10.54
CA ILE A 64 -22.27 -0.39 9.37
C ILE A 64 -22.92 0.97 9.61
N ASN A 65 -22.14 2.06 9.56
CA ASN A 65 -22.62 3.42 9.85
C ASN A 65 -23.35 3.52 11.21
N GLY A 66 -22.86 2.80 12.23
CA GLY A 66 -23.43 2.77 13.58
C GLY A 66 -24.70 1.91 13.74
N GLN A 67 -25.25 1.33 12.66
CA GLN A 67 -26.41 0.46 12.69
C GLN A 67 -26.01 -1.01 12.74
N LEU A 68 -26.67 -1.81 13.60
CA LEU A 68 -26.44 -3.24 13.67
C LEU A 68 -26.81 -3.93 12.36
N VAL A 69 -25.95 -4.83 11.92
CA VAL A 69 -26.19 -5.75 10.81
C VAL A 69 -27.11 -6.87 11.30
N ASP A 70 -28.30 -6.99 10.71
CA ASP A 70 -29.23 -8.09 10.93
C ASP A 70 -29.82 -8.49 9.56
N GLY A 71 -29.21 -9.49 8.92
CA GLY A 71 -29.49 -9.88 7.54
C GLY A 71 -28.26 -9.72 6.64
N SER A 72 -28.49 -9.36 5.38
CA SER A 72 -27.45 -9.21 4.37
C SER A 72 -27.25 -7.74 4.00
N TYR A 73 -26.00 -7.28 3.94
CA TYR A 73 -25.62 -5.89 3.63
C TYR A 73 -24.43 -5.86 2.69
N ASP A 74 -24.47 -4.96 1.72
CA ASP A 74 -23.36 -4.76 0.79
C ASP A 74 -22.26 -3.90 1.42
N VAL A 75 -21.04 -4.37 1.28
CA VAL A 75 -19.80 -3.72 1.71
C VAL A 75 -19.07 -3.29 0.45
N ILE A 76 -19.28 -2.04 0.05
CA ILE A 76 -18.66 -1.45 -1.15
C ILE A 76 -17.16 -1.35 -0.94
N ALA A 77 -16.38 -1.84 -1.92
CA ALA A 77 -14.93 -1.83 -1.84
C ALA A 77 -14.39 -0.41 -1.63
N ASP A 78 -13.42 -0.29 -0.73
CA ASP A 78 -12.69 0.92 -0.38
C ASP A 78 -13.57 2.08 0.14
N MET A 79 -14.84 1.80 0.47
CA MET A 79 -15.81 2.82 0.94
C MET A 79 -16.50 2.45 2.24
N THR A 80 -16.94 1.18 2.40
CA THR A 80 -17.76 0.78 3.53
C THR A 80 -16.90 0.17 4.64
N VAL A 81 -16.91 0.82 5.82
CA VAL A 81 -16.32 0.27 7.03
C VAL A 81 -17.36 -0.52 7.81
N VAL A 82 -17.02 -1.77 8.14
CA VAL A 82 -17.79 -2.61 9.05
C VAL A 82 -17.03 -2.65 10.38
N GLU A 83 -17.74 -2.41 11.48
CA GLU A 83 -17.18 -2.38 12.84
C GLU A 83 -17.66 -3.62 13.61
N ALA A 84 -16.76 -4.31 14.31
CA ALA A 84 -17.08 -5.40 15.21
C ALA A 84 -17.20 -4.88 16.66
N ALA A 85 -17.93 -5.61 17.51
CA ALA A 85 -18.16 -5.24 18.91
C ALA A 85 -16.86 -5.15 19.74
N ASP A 86 -15.80 -5.84 19.36
CA ASP A 86 -14.50 -5.84 20.01
C ASP A 86 -13.54 -4.73 19.49
N GLY A 87 -14.02 -3.88 18.60
CA GLY A 87 -13.26 -2.75 18.05
C GLY A 87 -12.46 -3.06 16.79
N ARG A 88 -12.49 -4.30 16.28
CA ARG A 88 -11.93 -4.60 14.96
C ARG A 88 -12.77 -3.93 13.87
N THR A 89 -12.11 -3.57 12.79
CA THR A 89 -12.77 -2.99 11.61
C THR A 89 -12.45 -3.79 10.36
N MET A 90 -13.37 -3.83 9.43
CA MET A 90 -13.26 -4.53 8.17
C MET A 90 -13.66 -3.63 7.00
N MET A 91 -13.03 -3.84 5.88
CA MET A 91 -13.44 -3.27 4.59
C MET A 91 -13.30 -4.32 3.50
N ALA A 92 -14.21 -4.29 2.54
CA ALA A 92 -13.92 -4.86 1.25
C ALA A 92 -12.89 -3.95 0.55
N THR A 93 -11.92 -4.55 -0.15
CA THR A 93 -10.97 -3.79 -0.97
C THR A 93 -10.75 -4.48 -2.30
N ASN A 94 -10.37 -3.68 -3.29
CA ASN A 94 -10.07 -4.19 -4.60
C ASN A 94 -8.59 -3.95 -4.94
N GLN A 95 -7.98 -4.91 -5.63
CA GLN A 95 -6.64 -4.83 -6.16
C GLN A 95 -6.61 -5.45 -7.56
N PRO A 96 -5.59 -5.23 -8.37
CA PRO A 96 -5.47 -5.91 -9.65
C PRO A 96 -5.69 -7.42 -9.49
N GLU A 97 -6.61 -7.96 -10.29
CA GLU A 97 -7.00 -9.38 -10.32
C GLU A 97 -7.70 -9.92 -9.04
N SER A 98 -8.13 -9.04 -8.14
CA SER A 98 -8.86 -9.44 -6.94
C SER A 98 -9.83 -8.34 -6.48
N ASN A 99 -11.08 -8.43 -6.93
CA ASN A 99 -12.12 -7.43 -6.64
C ASN A 99 -12.85 -7.67 -5.30
N HIS A 100 -12.51 -8.76 -4.61
CA HIS A 100 -13.26 -9.25 -3.45
C HIS A 100 -12.31 -9.65 -2.32
N LEU A 101 -11.49 -8.70 -1.87
CA LEU A 101 -10.63 -8.89 -0.70
C LEU A 101 -11.36 -8.37 0.54
N LEU A 102 -11.26 -9.10 1.64
CA LEU A 102 -11.67 -8.66 2.96
C LEU A 102 -10.41 -8.35 3.77
N ALA A 103 -10.21 -7.08 4.06
CA ALA A 103 -9.16 -6.61 4.96
C ALA A 103 -9.72 -6.45 6.38
N VAL A 104 -8.96 -6.88 7.38
CA VAL A 104 -9.32 -6.83 8.80
C VAL A 104 -8.25 -6.11 9.58
N TRP A 105 -8.63 -5.08 10.33
CA TRP A 105 -7.74 -4.31 11.19
C TRP A 105 -8.10 -4.49 12.65
N ASP A 106 -7.05 -4.52 13.49
CA ASP A 106 -7.16 -4.55 14.95
C ASP A 106 -6.17 -3.53 15.54
N THR A 107 -6.71 -2.47 16.11
CA THR A 107 -5.90 -1.43 16.76
C THR A 107 -5.22 -1.90 18.04
N SER A 108 -5.55 -3.09 18.54
CA SER A 108 -4.93 -3.74 19.70
C SER A 108 -3.90 -4.82 19.33
N CYS A 109 -3.58 -5.00 18.03
CA CYS A 109 -2.65 -6.03 17.56
C CYS A 109 -1.22 -5.78 18.05
N GLU A 110 -0.40 -6.85 18.07
CA GLU A 110 0.98 -6.78 18.56
C GLU A 110 1.87 -5.88 17.69
N ALA A 111 1.68 -5.88 16.37
CA ALA A 111 2.45 -5.01 15.48
C ALA A 111 2.25 -3.54 15.87
N ARG A 112 1.01 -3.11 16.06
CA ARG A 112 0.71 -1.73 16.46
C ARG A 112 1.24 -1.37 17.86
N LYS A 113 1.16 -2.29 18.82
CA LYS A 113 1.72 -2.07 20.18
C LYS A 113 3.23 -1.92 20.16
N ASN A 114 3.91 -2.66 19.29
CA ASN A 114 5.36 -2.65 19.17
C ASN A 114 5.90 -1.58 18.22
N TYR A 115 5.03 -0.92 17.47
CA TYR A 115 5.43 0.16 16.58
C TYR A 115 6.00 1.36 17.38
N VAL A 116 7.17 1.82 16.96
CA VAL A 116 7.82 3.00 17.56
C VAL A 116 7.75 4.20 16.62
N ALA A 117 8.27 4.03 15.41
CA ALA A 117 8.36 5.11 14.42
C ALA A 117 8.74 4.56 13.05
N ILE A 118 8.67 5.41 12.04
CA ILE A 118 9.35 5.23 10.76
C ILE A 118 10.69 5.97 10.84
N ASP A 119 11.82 5.26 10.71
CA ASP A 119 13.12 5.89 10.53
C ASP A 119 13.21 6.54 9.15
N THR A 120 13.72 7.75 9.09
CA THR A 120 13.73 8.57 7.87
C THR A 120 15.06 9.31 7.76
N TYR A 121 15.61 9.39 6.57
CA TYR A 121 16.79 10.26 6.31
C TYR A 121 16.45 11.72 6.55
N MET A 122 17.47 12.54 6.81
CA MET A 122 17.33 13.99 6.74
C MET A 122 17.04 14.42 5.30
N TYR A 123 16.35 15.55 5.15
CA TYR A 123 16.08 16.11 3.82
C TYR A 123 17.38 16.35 3.04
N ASN A 124 17.43 15.86 1.81
CA ASN A 124 18.59 15.92 0.94
C ASN A 124 18.20 16.51 -0.42
N GLU A 125 18.61 17.76 -0.70
CA GLU A 125 18.32 18.42 -1.97
C GLU A 125 18.93 17.69 -3.18
N ALA A 126 20.04 16.96 -2.99
CA ALA A 126 20.68 16.18 -4.06
C ALA A 126 19.89 14.91 -4.43
N ALA A 127 18.82 14.57 -3.71
CA ALA A 127 17.93 13.45 -4.01
C ALA A 127 16.66 13.87 -4.76
N VAL A 128 16.70 15.04 -5.42
CA VAL A 128 15.62 15.56 -6.27
C VAL A 128 16.11 15.51 -7.72
N PHE A 129 15.35 14.84 -8.58
CA PHE A 129 15.69 14.67 -9.99
C PHE A 129 14.53 15.09 -10.88
N GLU A 130 14.84 15.57 -12.08
CA GLU A 130 13.87 15.88 -13.11
C GLU A 130 13.83 14.75 -14.14
N GLY A 131 12.65 14.24 -14.42
CA GLY A 131 12.40 13.20 -15.40
C GLY A 131 11.36 13.60 -16.43
N GLN A 132 11.22 12.76 -17.44
CA GLN A 132 10.24 12.94 -18.52
C GLN A 132 9.39 11.70 -18.69
N LEU A 133 8.06 11.86 -18.67
CA LEU A 133 7.12 10.82 -19.03
C LEU A 133 7.22 10.54 -20.54
N VAL A 134 7.46 9.28 -20.88
CA VAL A 134 7.36 8.73 -22.23
C VAL A 134 6.16 7.78 -22.26
N GLN A 135 5.11 8.21 -22.94
CA GLN A 135 3.91 7.38 -23.11
C GLN A 135 4.19 6.20 -24.06
N HIS A 136 3.62 5.06 -23.75
CA HIS A 136 3.68 3.86 -24.56
C HIS A 136 2.29 3.47 -25.07
N ALA A 137 2.25 2.69 -26.15
CA ALA A 137 1.00 2.11 -26.64
C ALA A 137 0.43 1.07 -25.63
N GLU A 138 1.32 0.35 -24.93
CA GLU A 138 0.95 -0.51 -23.82
C GLU A 138 0.68 0.34 -22.59
N GLN A 139 -0.54 0.20 -22.04
CA GLN A 139 -0.98 0.95 -20.85
C GLN A 139 -0.91 0.11 -19.58
N THR A 140 -0.20 -1.04 -19.62
CA THR A 140 0.00 -1.93 -18.48
C THR A 140 1.44 -2.38 -18.40
N PHE A 141 1.90 -2.66 -17.18
CA PHE A 141 3.15 -3.36 -16.91
C PHE A 141 2.93 -4.51 -15.94
N SER A 142 3.68 -5.60 -16.16
CA SER A 142 3.66 -6.78 -15.30
C SER A 142 4.56 -6.58 -14.08
N PHE A 143 4.03 -6.82 -12.90
CA PHE A 143 4.77 -6.82 -11.62
C PHE A 143 4.60 -8.17 -10.92
N THR A 144 5.70 -8.70 -10.35
CA THR A 144 5.62 -9.74 -9.34
C THR A 144 5.19 -9.13 -8.01
N HIS A 145 4.61 -9.93 -7.11
CA HIS A 145 4.20 -9.47 -5.79
C HIS A 145 4.84 -10.31 -4.68
N THR A 146 4.93 -9.74 -3.48
CA THR A 146 5.65 -10.33 -2.34
C THR A 146 5.16 -11.72 -1.95
N SER A 147 3.85 -11.98 -2.07
CA SER A 147 3.21 -13.23 -1.64
C SER A 147 2.84 -14.16 -2.80
N ASP A 148 3.07 -13.76 -4.06
CA ASP A 148 2.79 -14.60 -5.20
C ASP A 148 3.93 -15.61 -5.40
N GLN A 149 3.63 -16.90 -5.37
CA GLN A 149 4.64 -17.97 -5.48
C GLN A 149 5.31 -18.04 -6.85
N ALA A 150 4.60 -17.68 -7.89
CA ALA A 150 5.09 -17.50 -9.26
C ALA A 150 4.02 -16.81 -10.07
N GLY A 151 4.41 -15.82 -10.85
CA GLY A 151 3.49 -15.09 -11.71
C GLY A 151 3.64 -13.60 -11.57
N THR A 152 2.97 -12.91 -12.46
CA THR A 152 2.92 -11.46 -12.50
C THR A 152 1.48 -11.01 -12.53
N ARG A 153 1.23 -9.79 -12.08
CA ARG A 153 -0.06 -9.10 -12.23
C ARG A 153 0.12 -7.89 -13.11
N GLU A 154 -0.85 -7.65 -13.97
CA GLU A 154 -0.87 -6.49 -14.84
C GLU A 154 -1.40 -5.28 -14.05
N HIS A 155 -0.62 -4.21 -14.04
CA HIS A 155 -1.00 -2.94 -13.46
C HIS A 155 -1.11 -1.89 -14.56
N ALA A 156 -2.17 -1.11 -14.54
CA ALA A 156 -2.29 0.05 -15.42
C ALA A 156 -1.13 1.02 -15.19
N SER A 157 -0.65 1.66 -16.26
CA SER A 157 0.47 2.58 -16.22
C SER A 157 0.26 3.75 -17.17
N ILE A 158 0.87 4.88 -16.84
CA ILE A 158 0.90 6.08 -17.68
C ILE A 158 2.04 6.07 -18.72
N GLY A 159 2.96 5.10 -18.65
CA GLY A 159 4.15 5.02 -19.47
C GLY A 159 5.42 4.80 -18.64
N GLU A 160 6.58 5.15 -19.20
CA GLU A 160 7.87 5.08 -18.50
C GLU A 160 8.37 6.50 -18.15
N ILE A 161 9.02 6.63 -17.01
CA ILE A 161 9.70 7.88 -16.61
C ILE A 161 11.19 7.74 -16.95
N VAL A 162 11.66 8.54 -17.88
CA VAL A 162 13.08 8.65 -18.23
C VAL A 162 13.72 9.69 -17.35
N VAL A 163 14.76 9.30 -16.61
CA VAL A 163 15.46 10.16 -15.65
C VAL A 163 16.94 9.81 -15.58
N ASP A 164 17.80 10.83 -15.44
CA ASP A 164 19.21 10.66 -15.18
C ASP A 164 19.49 10.77 -13.68
N ILE A 165 20.04 9.70 -13.09
CA ILE A 165 20.38 9.63 -11.67
C ILE A 165 21.85 9.21 -11.55
N ALA A 166 22.67 10.06 -10.94
CA ALA A 166 24.12 9.83 -10.74
C ALA A 166 24.87 9.43 -12.03
N GLY A 167 24.50 10.01 -13.16
CA GLY A 167 25.15 9.79 -14.46
C GLY A 167 24.68 8.54 -15.22
N GLU A 168 23.68 7.84 -14.72
CA GLU A 168 23.00 6.74 -15.42
C GLU A 168 21.57 7.13 -15.79
N THR A 169 21.14 6.83 -17.01
CA THR A 169 19.76 7.01 -17.47
C THR A 169 18.93 5.79 -17.11
N TYR A 170 17.84 6.01 -16.37
CA TYR A 170 16.86 4.98 -16.02
C TYR A 170 15.54 5.19 -16.77
N ARG A 171 14.84 4.09 -17.03
CA ARG A 171 13.48 4.03 -17.55
C ARG A 171 12.60 3.38 -16.48
N LEU A 172 12.07 4.19 -15.58
CA LEU A 172 11.30 3.70 -14.44
C LEU A 172 9.85 3.44 -14.87
N ARG A 173 9.31 2.30 -14.42
CA ARG A 173 7.93 1.88 -14.71
C ARG A 173 7.05 2.16 -13.50
N PRO A 174 6.19 3.18 -13.57
CA PRO A 174 5.17 3.41 -12.57
C PRO A 174 3.97 2.49 -12.80
N PHE A 175 3.14 2.34 -11.78
CA PHE A 175 1.80 1.77 -11.89
C PHE A 175 0.76 2.74 -11.33
N ALA A 176 -0.49 2.64 -11.84
CA ALA A 176 -1.60 3.44 -11.34
C ALA A 176 -2.09 2.91 -9.99
N ALA A 177 -2.29 3.81 -9.04
CA ALA A 177 -2.84 3.54 -7.72
C ALA A 177 -3.92 4.59 -7.40
N GLY A 178 -5.16 4.29 -7.79
CA GLY A 178 -6.25 5.25 -7.72
C GLY A 178 -6.00 6.47 -8.60
N ALA A 179 -5.98 7.66 -7.98
CA ALA A 179 -5.73 8.93 -8.68
C ALA A 179 -4.23 9.22 -8.93
N TYR A 180 -3.34 8.41 -8.38
CA TYR A 180 -1.90 8.63 -8.42
C TYR A 180 -1.19 7.60 -9.27
N SER A 181 0.07 7.90 -9.64
CA SER A 181 1.01 6.91 -10.17
C SER A 181 2.15 6.71 -9.18
N ILE A 182 2.56 5.46 -9.01
CA ILE A 182 3.57 5.08 -8.01
C ILE A 182 4.73 4.37 -8.71
N ILE A 183 5.94 4.80 -8.43
CA ILE A 183 7.15 4.05 -8.74
C ILE A 183 7.52 3.23 -7.50
N VAL A 184 7.51 1.89 -7.62
CA VAL A 184 8.17 1.01 -6.64
C VAL A 184 9.60 0.79 -7.09
N PHE A 185 10.60 1.02 -6.23
CA PHE A 185 12.01 0.96 -6.59
C PHE A 185 12.88 0.32 -5.50
N ARG A 186 14.01 -0.21 -5.92
CA ARG A 186 15.14 -0.58 -5.06
C ARG A 186 16.37 0.22 -5.46
N ASP A 187 17.26 0.42 -4.52
CA ASP A 187 18.55 1.05 -4.72
C ASP A 187 19.63 0.32 -3.92
N SER A 188 20.87 0.79 -3.93
CA SER A 188 21.96 0.12 -3.24
C SER A 188 21.87 0.16 -1.70
N THR A 189 20.94 0.93 -1.12
CA THR A 189 20.66 0.93 0.33
C THR A 189 19.68 -0.16 0.74
N SER A 190 18.93 -0.75 -0.22
CA SER A 190 17.86 -1.71 0.04
C SER A 190 18.39 -3.03 0.61
N GLY A 191 17.94 -3.38 1.82
CA GLY A 191 18.39 -4.55 2.56
C GLY A 191 19.64 -4.32 3.42
N ALA A 192 20.19 -3.10 3.39
CA ALA A 192 21.25 -2.65 4.30
C ALA A 192 20.70 -1.53 5.20
N ASP A 193 20.60 -0.31 4.68
CA ASP A 193 20.13 0.86 5.43
C ASP A 193 18.61 1.05 5.32
N THR A 194 17.99 0.55 4.26
CA THR A 194 16.56 0.70 3.99
C THR A 194 15.87 -0.65 3.81
N TYR A 195 14.54 -0.66 3.85
CA TYR A 195 13.71 -1.84 3.72
C TYR A 195 14.05 -2.69 2.48
N GLY A 196 14.25 -3.98 2.69
CA GLY A 196 14.82 -4.88 1.68
C GLY A 196 13.97 -5.09 0.43
N THR A 197 12.64 -5.00 0.53
CA THR A 197 11.73 -5.10 -0.62
C THR A 197 11.81 -3.89 -1.54
N GLY A 198 12.23 -2.74 -1.01
CA GLY A 198 12.29 -1.45 -1.69
C GLY A 198 11.34 -0.43 -1.10
N ARG A 199 11.20 0.69 -1.78
CA ARG A 199 10.38 1.85 -1.38
C ARG A 199 9.50 2.30 -2.52
N MET A 200 8.53 3.15 -2.22
CA MET A 200 7.58 3.71 -3.16
C MET A 200 7.75 5.22 -3.27
N LEU A 201 7.46 5.77 -4.44
CA LEU A 201 7.43 7.20 -4.68
C LEU A 201 6.20 7.54 -5.51
N VAL A 202 5.35 8.43 -5.00
CA VAL A 202 4.25 9.01 -5.78
C VAL A 202 4.82 9.98 -6.79
N ILE A 203 4.32 9.93 -8.01
CA ILE A 203 4.69 10.83 -9.09
C ILE A 203 3.45 11.47 -9.71
N GLU A 204 3.60 12.72 -10.11
CA GLU A 204 2.57 13.52 -10.77
C GLU A 204 3.21 14.24 -11.97
N PRO A 205 3.08 13.71 -13.20
CA PRO A 205 3.54 14.42 -14.40
C PRO A 205 2.72 15.69 -14.63
N ASP A 206 3.39 16.76 -15.06
CA ASP A 206 2.69 17.93 -15.56
C ASP A 206 2.10 17.71 -16.97
N VAL A 207 1.42 18.71 -17.52
CA VAL A 207 0.78 18.61 -18.84
C VAL A 207 1.77 18.42 -20.01
N ALA A 208 3.05 18.74 -19.82
CA ALA A 208 4.11 18.52 -20.78
C ALA A 208 4.85 17.19 -20.54
N GLY A 209 4.46 16.44 -19.49
CA GLY A 209 5.07 15.17 -19.10
C GLY A 209 6.34 15.32 -18.27
N HIS A 210 6.69 16.52 -17.79
CA HIS A 210 7.79 16.65 -16.84
C HIS A 210 7.40 16.04 -15.48
N VAL A 211 8.32 15.35 -14.84
CA VAL A 211 8.12 14.66 -13.57
C VAL A 211 9.23 15.04 -12.61
N LYS A 212 8.88 15.64 -11.49
CA LYS A 212 9.79 15.83 -10.38
C LYS A 212 9.82 14.56 -9.51
N LEU A 213 10.98 13.91 -9.45
CA LEU A 213 11.22 12.76 -8.58
C LEU A 213 11.93 13.23 -7.31
N ASP A 214 11.17 13.58 -6.29
CA ASP A 214 11.69 14.02 -4.99
C ASP A 214 11.76 12.82 -4.04
N PHE A 215 12.89 12.12 -4.04
CA PHE A 215 13.08 10.92 -3.21
C PHE A 215 13.08 11.20 -1.70
N ASN A 216 13.06 12.46 -1.26
CA ASN A 216 12.82 12.78 0.14
C ASN A 216 11.44 12.31 0.60
N TYR A 217 10.49 12.22 -0.32
CA TYR A 217 9.15 11.70 -0.08
C TYR A 217 9.00 10.22 -0.45
N ALA A 218 10.10 9.50 -0.66
CA ALA A 218 10.04 8.06 -0.82
C ALA A 218 9.62 7.40 0.50
N PHE A 219 8.65 6.48 0.43
CA PHE A 219 8.00 5.89 1.59
C PHE A 219 8.04 4.36 1.56
N LEU A 220 7.87 3.75 2.73
CA LEU A 220 7.79 2.31 2.89
C LEU A 220 6.49 1.75 2.32
N PRO A 221 6.55 0.62 1.59
CA PRO A 221 5.35 -0.06 1.14
C PRO A 221 4.59 -0.66 2.34
N PRO A 222 3.27 -0.88 2.23
CA PRO A 222 2.44 -1.44 3.30
C PRO A 222 2.96 -2.75 3.88
N CYS A 223 3.61 -3.60 3.08
CA CYS A 223 4.21 -4.86 3.54
C CYS A 223 5.42 -4.68 4.50
N ALA A 224 5.91 -3.46 4.69
CA ALA A 224 6.88 -3.16 5.74
C ALA A 224 6.24 -3.11 7.14
N PHE A 225 4.92 -2.91 7.21
CA PHE A 225 4.16 -2.76 8.46
C PHE A 225 3.38 -4.02 8.81
N SER A 226 2.84 -4.72 7.81
CA SER A 226 2.11 -5.99 8.02
C SER A 226 2.42 -6.98 6.91
N PRO A 227 2.68 -8.27 7.26
CA PRO A 227 2.93 -9.34 6.28
C PRO A 227 1.68 -9.73 5.47
N HIS A 228 0.51 -9.21 5.82
CA HIS A 228 -0.74 -9.50 5.12
C HIS A 228 -0.90 -8.71 3.81
N PHE A 229 -0.09 -7.67 3.61
CA PHE A 229 -0.08 -6.95 2.33
C PHE A 229 0.70 -7.69 1.25
N ASN A 230 0.14 -7.75 0.05
CA ASN A 230 0.77 -8.33 -1.13
C ASN A 230 1.25 -7.20 -2.07
N CYS A 231 2.41 -6.63 -1.79
CA CYS A 231 2.93 -5.47 -2.49
C CYS A 231 3.63 -5.83 -3.81
N PRO A 232 3.52 -4.96 -4.84
CA PRO A 232 4.28 -5.12 -6.07
C PRO A 232 5.79 -4.98 -5.80
N MET A 233 6.57 -5.87 -6.40
CA MET A 233 8.03 -5.88 -6.31
C MET A 233 8.64 -4.96 -7.38
N PRO A 234 9.74 -4.25 -7.08
CA PRO A 234 10.43 -3.44 -8.07
C PRO A 234 10.89 -4.26 -9.28
N PRO A 235 10.41 -3.97 -10.49
CA PRO A 235 10.88 -4.60 -11.71
C PRO A 235 12.37 -4.26 -11.92
N PHE A 236 13.03 -4.97 -12.81
CA PHE A 236 14.47 -4.77 -13.06
C PHE A 236 14.80 -3.32 -13.45
N SER A 237 13.94 -2.69 -14.26
CA SER A 237 14.08 -1.28 -14.67
C SER A 237 14.09 -0.29 -13.51
N ASN A 238 13.43 -0.64 -12.39
CA ASN A 238 13.29 0.22 -11.20
C ASN A 238 14.34 -0.12 -10.11
N ARG A 239 15.40 -0.83 -10.48
CA ARG A 239 16.52 -1.15 -9.59
C ARG A 239 17.68 -0.20 -9.87
N LEU A 240 17.81 0.81 -9.01
CA LEU A 240 18.86 1.81 -9.10
C LEU A 240 20.18 1.25 -8.56
N LYS A 241 21.28 1.46 -9.26
CA LYS A 241 22.60 1.01 -8.83
C LYS A 241 23.23 1.95 -7.79
N THR A 242 22.75 3.19 -7.74
CA THR A 242 23.22 4.21 -6.79
C THR A 242 22.46 4.15 -5.48
N ALA A 243 23.01 4.73 -4.42
CA ALA A 243 22.33 4.91 -3.15
C ALA A 243 21.40 6.13 -3.18
N ILE A 244 20.16 5.93 -2.78
CA ILE A 244 19.20 7.01 -2.54
C ILE A 244 19.07 7.22 -1.03
N SER A 245 20.00 8.01 -0.47
CA SER A 245 20.01 8.35 0.97
C SER A 245 19.02 9.50 1.27
N ALA A 246 17.74 9.24 1.03
CA ALA A 246 16.61 10.16 1.24
C ALA A 246 15.34 9.36 1.47
N GLY A 247 14.32 9.96 2.10
CA GLY A 247 13.02 9.34 2.38
C GLY A 247 13.01 8.38 3.57
N GLU A 248 11.98 7.58 3.68
CA GLU A 248 11.81 6.56 4.73
C GLU A 248 12.83 5.43 4.59
N LYS A 249 13.27 4.86 5.72
CA LYS A 249 14.28 3.78 5.79
C LYS A 249 13.66 2.45 6.20
N ASN A 250 13.28 2.33 7.46
CA ASN A 250 12.73 1.12 8.06
C ASN A 250 11.66 1.49 9.10
N VAL A 251 10.79 0.54 9.41
CA VAL A 251 9.94 0.62 10.60
C VAL A 251 10.79 0.27 11.83
N LEU A 252 10.71 1.11 12.85
CA LEU A 252 11.31 0.84 14.15
C LEU A 252 10.28 0.17 15.05
N TRP A 253 10.66 -0.98 15.55
CA TRP A 253 9.84 -1.78 16.47
C TRP A 253 10.46 -1.81 17.87
N GLN A 254 9.63 -1.92 18.90
CA GLN A 254 10.14 -2.18 20.25
C GLN A 254 10.85 -3.54 20.25
N SER A 255 12.06 -3.57 20.82
CA SER A 255 12.74 -4.84 21.02
C SER A 255 11.96 -5.68 22.04
N VAL A 256 11.45 -6.81 21.62
CA VAL A 256 10.90 -7.81 22.53
C VAL A 256 12.06 -8.32 23.36
N LYS A 257 12.04 -8.04 24.69
CA LYS A 257 13.01 -8.57 25.63
C LYS A 257 12.71 -10.02 25.97
#